data_f63b7cd3b8bbc2ddb213b26f46da441d
#
_entry.id   f63b7cd3b8bbc2ddb213b26f46da441d
#
_cell.length_a   1.000
_cell.length_b   1.000
_cell.length_c   1.000
_cell.angle_alpha   90.00
_cell.angle_beta   90.00
_cell.angle_gamma   90.00
#
_symmetry.space_group_name_H-M   'P 1'
#
loop_
_entity.id
_entity.type
_entity.pdbx_description
1 polymer ?
#
loop_
_entity_poly.entity_id
_entity_poly.type
_entity_poly.pdbx_seq_one_letter_code
_entity_poly.pdbx_strand_id
1 'polypeptide(L)'
;MLKLANRDVRSAVQNREEFENTNGTLFGRWETRFLYVVYSYGEHFPLFLNDCSYGESAWAVNTDKYSVTTSKHFSQAHPQCETVGSNTFEMRELIKLMQRL
;
A
#
# COMPACT_ATOMS: atom_id res chain seq x y z
N MET A 1 2.96 -10.12 12.45
CA MET A 1 2.42 -8.86 11.87
C MET A 1 2.25 -7.82 12.97
N LEU A 2 2.71 -6.59 12.72
CA LEU A 2 2.60 -5.50 13.68
C LEU A 2 1.16 -4.97 13.74
N LYS A 3 0.69 -4.68 14.95
CA LYS A 3 -0.56 -3.92 15.12
C LYS A 3 -0.21 -2.51 15.57
N LEU A 4 -0.65 -1.51 14.78
CA LEU A 4 -0.23 -0.12 14.97
C LEU A 4 -1.43 0.83 15.04
N ALA A 5 -1.29 1.90 15.83
CA ALA A 5 -2.21 3.03 15.71
C ALA A 5 -1.97 3.73 14.35
N ASN A 6 -3.01 4.34 13.80
CA ASN A 6 -2.89 4.98 12.48
C ASN A 6 -1.72 5.98 12.39
N ARG A 7 -1.44 6.69 13.47
CA ARG A 7 -0.33 7.67 13.53
C ARG A 7 1.06 7.04 13.36
N ASP A 8 1.16 5.71 13.57
CA ASP A 8 2.44 5.00 13.54
C ASP A 8 2.65 4.20 12.24
N VAL A 9 1.67 4.17 11.35
CA VAL A 9 1.71 3.34 10.12
C VAL A 9 2.73 3.83 9.11
N ARG A 10 2.98 5.14 9.03
CA ARG A 10 3.90 5.70 8.01
C ARG A 10 5.28 5.07 8.08
N SER A 11 5.82 4.93 9.29
CA SER A 11 7.13 4.34 9.50
C SER A 11 7.17 2.90 8.99
N ALA A 12 6.13 2.11 9.28
CA ALA A 12 6.04 0.73 8.80
C ALA A 12 5.97 0.67 7.27
N VAL A 13 5.20 1.57 6.64
CA VAL A 13 5.11 1.66 5.17
C VAL A 13 6.47 2.02 4.58
N GLN A 14 7.15 3.04 5.13
CA GLN A 14 8.46 3.46 4.64
C GLN A 14 9.50 2.34 4.73
N ASN A 15 9.41 1.52 5.76
CA ASN A 15 10.30 0.38 5.97
C ASN A 15 9.80 -0.91 5.35
N ARG A 16 8.66 -0.87 4.66
CA ARG A 16 7.99 -2.02 4.02
C ARG A 16 7.80 -3.18 5.00
N GLU A 17 7.33 -2.86 6.19
CA GLU A 17 7.00 -3.86 7.20
C GLU A 17 5.56 -4.32 7.04
N GLU A 18 5.29 -5.59 7.33
CA GLU A 18 3.91 -6.09 7.37
C GLU A 18 3.23 -5.61 8.63
N PHE A 19 2.06 -4.99 8.48
CA PHE A 19 1.34 -4.39 9.59
C PHE A 19 -0.17 -4.41 9.34
N GLU A 20 -0.93 -4.19 10.41
CA GLU A 20 -2.34 -3.78 10.33
C GLU A 20 -2.59 -2.71 11.39
N ASN A 21 -3.55 -1.82 11.12
CA ASN A 21 -3.96 -0.87 12.15
C ASN A 21 -4.84 -1.58 13.19
N THR A 22 -5.17 -0.87 14.28
CA THR A 22 -5.92 -1.45 15.40
C THR A 22 -7.23 -2.08 14.97
N ASN A 23 -7.91 -1.50 13.98
CA ASN A 23 -9.21 -1.98 13.50
C ASN A 23 -9.11 -2.97 12.33
N GLY A 24 -7.91 -3.22 11.81
CA GLY A 24 -7.73 -4.08 10.64
C GLY A 24 -8.19 -3.48 9.32
N THR A 25 -8.50 -2.17 9.29
CA THR A 25 -9.00 -1.49 8.09
C THR A 25 -7.90 -0.93 7.19
N LEU A 26 -6.68 -0.86 7.70
CA LEU A 26 -5.50 -0.41 6.98
C LEU A 26 -4.40 -1.41 7.26
N PHE A 27 -3.85 -2.02 6.22
CA PHE A 27 -2.82 -3.03 6.39
C PHE A 27 -1.87 -3.06 5.20
N GLY A 28 -0.63 -3.47 5.48
CA GLY A 28 0.39 -3.62 4.45
C GLY A 28 1.04 -5.00 4.52
N ARG A 29 1.34 -5.56 3.37
CA ARG A 29 1.96 -6.88 3.30
C ARG A 29 2.72 -7.07 1.98
N TRP A 30 3.64 -8.04 1.98
CA TRP A 30 4.32 -8.47 0.76
C TRP A 30 3.42 -9.45 0.02
N GLU A 31 2.98 -9.08 -1.17
CA GLU A 31 2.22 -9.97 -2.04
C GLU A 31 3.13 -10.94 -2.80
N THR A 32 4.34 -10.50 -3.10
CA THR A 32 5.40 -11.32 -3.65
C THR A 32 6.73 -10.91 -3.03
N ARG A 33 7.80 -11.61 -3.39
CA ARG A 33 9.16 -11.27 -2.94
C ARG A 33 9.56 -9.82 -3.25
N PHE A 34 8.99 -9.24 -4.30
CA PHE A 34 9.39 -7.93 -4.80
C PHE A 34 8.26 -6.89 -4.79
N LEU A 35 7.08 -7.24 -4.30
CA LEU A 35 5.91 -6.36 -4.34
C LEU A 35 5.29 -6.21 -2.96
N TYR A 36 5.42 -5.01 -2.41
CA TYR A 36 4.81 -4.60 -1.14
C TYR A 36 3.56 -3.76 -1.44
N VAL A 37 2.44 -4.06 -0.81
CA VAL A 37 1.17 -3.37 -1.06
C VAL A 37 0.52 -2.98 0.26
N VAL A 38 -0.02 -1.77 0.31
CA VAL A 38 -0.83 -1.26 1.43
C VAL A 38 -2.27 -1.14 0.95
N TYR A 39 -3.19 -1.72 1.72
CA TYR A 39 -4.62 -1.77 1.40
C TYR A 39 -5.44 -0.98 2.40
N SER A 40 -6.56 -0.40 1.92
CA SER A 40 -7.56 0.25 2.77
C SER A 40 -8.89 -0.48 2.58
N TYR A 41 -9.45 -0.97 3.68
CA TYR A 41 -10.74 -1.70 3.71
C TYR A 41 -10.79 -2.99 2.90
N GLY A 42 -9.65 -3.62 2.67
CA GLY A 42 -9.61 -4.94 2.06
C GLY A 42 -8.75 -5.01 0.82
N GLU A 43 -8.54 -6.23 0.33
CA GLU A 43 -7.62 -6.52 -0.77
C GLU A 43 -8.09 -5.96 -2.11
N HIS A 44 -9.36 -5.59 -2.23
CA HIS A 44 -9.89 -5.04 -3.46
C HIS A 44 -9.52 -3.57 -3.68
N PHE A 45 -8.96 -2.90 -2.67
CA PHE A 45 -8.58 -1.49 -2.78
C PHE A 45 -7.12 -1.28 -2.34
N PRO A 46 -6.15 -1.57 -3.23
CA PRO A 46 -4.75 -1.23 -2.96
C PRO A 46 -4.59 0.30 -2.97
N LEU A 47 -3.93 0.81 -1.93
CA LEU A 47 -3.75 2.24 -1.72
C LEU A 47 -2.35 2.70 -2.15
N PHE A 48 -1.33 1.93 -1.75
CA PHE A 48 0.07 2.16 -2.12
C PHE A 48 0.70 0.84 -2.56
N LEU A 49 1.65 0.94 -3.47
CA LEU A 49 2.32 -0.23 -4.02
C LEU A 49 3.78 0.13 -4.26
N ASN A 50 4.67 -0.74 -3.80
CA ASN A 50 6.11 -0.58 -4.01
C ASN A 50 6.66 -1.79 -4.75
N ASP A 51 7.10 -1.55 -5.99
CA ASP A 51 7.71 -2.59 -6.82
C ASP A 51 9.23 -2.48 -6.71
N CYS A 52 9.85 -3.49 -6.14
CA CYS A 52 11.30 -3.56 -5.92
C CYS A 52 12.01 -4.48 -6.92
N SER A 53 11.34 -4.93 -7.98
CA SER A 53 11.87 -5.98 -8.87
C SER A 53 13.09 -5.56 -9.69
N TYR A 54 13.30 -4.26 -9.87
CA TYR A 54 14.43 -3.75 -10.67
C TYR A 54 15.49 -3.02 -9.86
N GLY A 55 15.50 -3.23 -8.56
CA GLY A 55 16.50 -2.60 -7.69
C GLY A 55 16.23 -1.15 -7.33
N GLU A 56 15.46 -0.43 -8.13
CA GLU A 56 14.97 0.90 -7.79
C GLU A 56 13.56 0.79 -7.23
N SER A 57 13.38 1.38 -6.07
CA SER A 57 12.11 1.33 -5.36
C SER A 57 11.23 2.48 -5.84
N ALA A 58 10.14 2.16 -6.52
CA ALA A 58 9.17 3.15 -6.96
C ALA A 58 7.84 2.92 -6.24
N TRP A 59 7.24 4.01 -5.73
CA TRP A 59 5.93 3.96 -5.10
C TRP A 59 4.85 4.40 -6.08
N ALA A 60 3.82 3.58 -6.23
CA ALA A 60 2.59 3.94 -6.92
C ALA A 60 1.53 4.27 -5.88
N VAL A 61 0.71 5.28 -6.15
CA VAL A 61 -0.39 5.67 -5.27
C VAL A 61 -1.70 5.58 -6.04
N ASN A 62 -2.75 5.14 -5.37
CA ASN A 62 -4.06 5.03 -5.97
C ASN A 62 -4.68 6.42 -6.12
N THR A 63 -5.07 6.77 -7.34
CA THR A 63 -5.67 8.06 -7.68
C THR A 63 -7.20 8.03 -7.72
N ASP A 64 -7.82 6.87 -7.49
CA ASP A 64 -9.27 6.76 -7.44
C ASP A 64 -9.83 7.52 -6.24
N LYS A 65 -11.09 7.91 -6.35
CA LYS A 65 -11.75 8.65 -5.28
C LYS A 65 -11.94 7.78 -4.05
N TYR A 66 -11.73 8.37 -2.88
CA TYR A 66 -11.81 7.69 -1.60
C TYR A 66 -13.02 8.17 -0.80
N SER A 67 -13.47 7.32 0.14
CA SER A 67 -14.29 7.78 1.25
C SER A 67 -13.45 8.71 2.15
N VAL A 68 -14.10 9.43 3.05
CA VAL A 68 -13.40 10.31 4.00
C VAL A 68 -12.39 9.51 4.83
N THR A 69 -12.76 8.32 5.29
CA THR A 69 -11.87 7.47 6.09
C THR A 69 -10.67 6.98 5.28
N THR A 70 -10.89 6.56 4.02
CA THR A 70 -9.78 6.14 3.15
C THR A 70 -8.84 7.31 2.86
N SER A 71 -9.35 8.53 2.72
CA SER A 71 -8.51 9.73 2.55
C SER A 71 -7.62 9.97 3.76
N LYS A 72 -8.12 9.71 4.97
CA LYS A 72 -7.30 9.77 6.19
C LYS A 72 -6.21 8.69 6.17
N HIS A 73 -6.55 7.46 5.77
CA HIS A 73 -5.57 6.39 5.61
C HIS A 73 -4.48 6.78 4.62
N PHE A 74 -4.88 7.37 3.51
CA PHE A 74 -3.93 7.84 2.48
C PHE A 74 -2.92 8.82 3.09
N SER A 75 -3.39 9.83 3.80
CA SER A 75 -2.52 10.83 4.42
C SER A 75 -1.61 10.22 5.50
N GLN A 76 -2.14 9.32 6.32
CA GLN A 76 -1.41 8.73 7.43
C GLN A 76 -0.36 7.73 6.99
N ALA A 77 -0.64 6.96 5.94
CA ALA A 77 0.23 5.89 5.46
C ALA A 77 1.17 6.32 4.32
N HIS A 78 0.97 7.50 3.74
CA HIS A 78 1.78 7.98 2.61
C HIS A 78 3.28 7.91 2.94
N PRO A 79 4.09 7.27 2.09
CA PRO A 79 5.53 7.10 2.39
C PRO A 79 6.34 8.38 2.32
N GLN A 80 5.74 9.49 1.88
CA GLN A 80 6.37 10.82 1.77
C GLN A 80 7.65 10.81 0.93
N CYS A 81 7.57 10.17 -0.23
CA CYS A 81 8.62 10.14 -1.22
C CYS A 81 7.98 10.33 -2.60
N GLU A 82 8.79 10.32 -3.62
CA GLU A 82 8.30 10.44 -4.99
C GLU A 82 7.37 9.28 -5.34
N THR A 83 6.21 9.59 -5.92
CA THR A 83 5.18 8.60 -6.25
C THR A 83 4.65 8.81 -7.65
N VAL A 84 4.10 7.74 -8.23
CA VAL A 84 3.43 7.75 -9.53
C VAL A 84 1.96 7.39 -9.31
N GLY A 85 1.04 8.14 -9.92
CA GLY A 85 -0.39 7.87 -9.81
C GLY A 85 -0.82 6.66 -10.63
N SER A 86 -1.73 5.87 -10.09
CA SER A 86 -2.31 4.72 -10.77
C SER A 86 -3.73 4.50 -10.25
N ASN A 87 -4.60 3.86 -11.03
CA ASN A 87 -5.95 3.60 -10.55
C ASN A 87 -6.05 2.20 -9.94
N THR A 88 -7.20 1.92 -9.29
CA THR A 88 -7.42 0.63 -8.63
C THR A 88 -7.27 -0.54 -9.60
N PHE A 89 -7.84 -0.43 -10.80
CA PHE A 89 -7.77 -1.48 -11.80
C PHE A 89 -6.33 -1.79 -12.18
N GLU A 90 -5.54 -0.77 -12.48
CA GLU A 90 -4.14 -0.93 -12.87
C GLU A 90 -3.30 -1.56 -11.75
N MET A 91 -3.51 -1.11 -10.52
CA MET A 91 -2.78 -1.65 -9.36
C MET A 91 -3.13 -3.12 -9.13
N ARG A 92 -4.40 -3.49 -9.23
CA ARG A 92 -4.84 -4.88 -9.07
C ARG A 92 -4.31 -5.78 -10.18
N GLU A 93 -4.28 -5.29 -11.42
CA GLU A 93 -3.73 -6.04 -12.54
C GLU A 93 -2.23 -6.28 -12.37
N LEU A 94 -1.49 -5.28 -11.90
CA LEU A 94 -0.07 -5.43 -11.62
C LEU A 94 0.18 -6.46 -10.52
N ILE A 95 -0.61 -6.43 -9.45
CA ILE A 95 -0.50 -7.42 -8.37
C ILE A 95 -0.70 -8.83 -8.91
N LYS A 96 -1.74 -9.05 -9.71
CA LYS A 96 -2.02 -10.35 -10.33
C LYS A 96 -0.87 -10.81 -11.22
N LEU A 97 -0.36 -9.90 -12.05
CA LEU A 97 0.73 -10.21 -12.97
C LEU A 97 1.98 -10.64 -12.21
N MET A 98 2.34 -9.92 -11.17
CA MET A 98 3.54 -10.22 -10.38
C MET A 98 3.40 -11.51 -9.56
N GLN A 99 2.19 -11.85 -9.14
CA GLN A 99 1.94 -13.10 -8.42
C GLN A 99 2.10 -14.34 -9.31
N ARG A 100 2.07 -14.17 -10.62
CA ARG A 100 2.26 -15.25 -11.58
C ARG A 100 3.73 -15.50 -11.95
N LEU A 101 4.59 -14.60 -11.57
CA LEU A 101 6.04 -14.74 -11.86
C LEU A 101 6.73 -15.69 -10.82
#